data_2ff2cdb32e444cfd46aaa2062b884ab0
#
_entry.id   2ff2cdb32e444cfd46aaa2062b884ab0
#
_cell.length_a   1.000
_cell.length_b   1.000
_cell.length_c   1.000
_cell.angle_alpha   90.00
_cell.angle_beta   90.00
_cell.angle_gamma   90.00
#
_symmetry.space_group_name_H-M   'P 1'
#
loop_
_entity.id
_entity.type
_entity.pdbx_description
1 polymer ?
#
loop_
_entity_poly.entity_id
_entity_poly.type
_entity_poly.pdbx_seq_one_letter_code
_entity_poly.pdbx_strand_id
1 'polypeptide(L)'
;MEDTKDMRERHHTTVPHDEYEDEGQPIDFGALWEAIKKHGGLYYKVLPVTFVIAAILTLSVPNYYTCTVKLSPEMSGSKSVSGLASLASSFGVSLGSGGVGTEALFPTLYPDLMNSVDFKTSLFPVKVHRKDSVETLTYYDYLKDYQRKPWWSAAMGGTKKWLVSLFKAEELQPDTIDPFMLTDEQTEITKSLDEKVVCDVDKKTMVITISVTDQDPLICAVMADSVRERLQGFITDYRTSKARVDLDYTRKICSEAKGRYDRARRLYADFVDTNRDLILESAKTRRVELENDMQLQYNAYNQASAQLLAAEAKVQEETPAFTTLQSATVPVKKTGPKRSMICLALLFVATILTTIWVLHKEDQLKPLIGLD
;
A
#
# COMPACT_ATOMS: atom_id res chain seq x y z
N MET A 1 -45.82 -81.01 -24.05
CA MET A 1 -46.70 -80.93 -22.88
C MET A 1 -46.79 -79.46 -22.61
N GLU A 2 -47.79 -78.78 -23.23
CA GLU A 2 -49.10 -78.53 -22.63
C GLU A 2 -48.90 -77.61 -21.45
N ASP A 3 -49.56 -76.51 -21.25
CA ASP A 3 -50.75 -75.93 -21.86
C ASP A 3 -51.02 -74.53 -21.25
N THR A 4 -51.76 -73.80 -21.98
CA THR A 4 -52.82 -72.84 -21.67
C THR A 4 -52.45 -71.42 -21.09
N LYS A 5 -52.68 -70.48 -21.94
CA LYS A 5 -53.84 -69.54 -21.94
C LYS A 5 -54.11 -68.83 -20.60
N ASP A 6 -54.03 -67.53 -20.54
CA ASP A 6 -55.29 -66.75 -20.63
C ASP A 6 -55.04 -65.20 -20.73
N MET A 7 -55.84 -64.60 -21.52
CA MET A 7 -56.08 -63.19 -21.73
C MET A 7 -56.28 -62.37 -20.44
N ARG A 8 -55.70 -61.16 -20.41
CA ARG A 8 -56.44 -59.95 -19.95
C ARG A 8 -55.91 -58.75 -20.65
N GLU A 9 -56.65 -58.27 -21.61
CA GLU A 9 -56.67 -56.88 -22.10
C GLU A 9 -56.78 -55.95 -20.89
N ARG A 10 -55.83 -55.03 -20.74
CA ARG A 10 -56.08 -53.77 -20.04
C ARG A 10 -55.76 -52.68 -21.00
N HIS A 11 -56.77 -51.95 -21.35
CA HIS A 11 -56.75 -50.64 -21.96
C HIS A 11 -55.73 -49.76 -21.21
N HIS A 12 -54.61 -49.46 -21.82
CA HIS A 12 -53.81 -48.30 -21.50
C HIS A 12 -54.32 -47.17 -22.38
N THR A 13 -55.11 -46.28 -21.76
CA THR A 13 -55.42 -44.96 -22.26
C THR A 13 -54.08 -44.20 -22.35
N THR A 14 -53.58 -44.04 -23.56
CA THR A 14 -52.51 -43.12 -23.88
C THR A 14 -53.05 -41.72 -23.67
N VAL A 15 -52.61 -41.08 -22.58
CA VAL A 15 -52.69 -39.62 -22.38
C VAL A 15 -51.73 -39.05 -23.40
N PRO A 16 -52.13 -38.07 -24.22
CA PRO A 16 -51.21 -37.33 -25.06
C PRO A 16 -50.26 -36.57 -24.15
N HIS A 17 -49.02 -36.91 -24.23
CA HIS A 17 -47.94 -36.09 -23.69
C HIS A 17 -47.85 -34.88 -24.62
N ASP A 18 -48.47 -33.77 -24.22
CA ASP A 18 -48.19 -32.48 -24.82
C ASP A 18 -46.72 -32.17 -24.54
N GLU A 19 -45.92 -32.53 -25.50
CA GLU A 19 -44.55 -32.08 -25.64
C GLU A 19 -44.63 -30.57 -25.92
N TYR A 20 -44.54 -29.77 -24.85
CA TYR A 20 -44.24 -28.35 -24.98
C TYR A 20 -42.82 -28.27 -25.55
N GLU A 21 -42.69 -28.39 -26.86
CA GLU A 21 -41.55 -27.86 -27.58
C GLU A 21 -41.56 -26.35 -27.33
N ASP A 22 -40.73 -25.93 -26.37
CA ASP A 22 -40.32 -24.55 -26.26
C ASP A 22 -39.41 -24.26 -27.47
N GLU A 23 -40.06 -24.08 -28.63
CA GLU A 23 -39.43 -23.55 -29.84
C GLU A 23 -39.10 -22.08 -29.53
N GLY A 24 -38.00 -21.86 -28.83
CA GLY A 24 -37.38 -20.54 -28.81
C GLY A 24 -37.28 -20.07 -30.26
N GLN A 25 -38.10 -19.09 -30.64
CA GLN A 25 -38.15 -18.58 -32.00
C GLN A 25 -36.74 -18.29 -32.48
N PRO A 26 -36.29 -18.88 -33.60
CA PRO A 26 -34.96 -18.64 -34.09
C PRO A 26 -34.81 -17.15 -34.38
N ILE A 27 -33.78 -16.53 -33.74
CA ILE A 27 -33.46 -15.11 -33.96
C ILE A 27 -33.22 -14.92 -35.45
N ASP A 28 -34.14 -14.25 -36.13
CA ASP A 28 -34.02 -13.95 -37.56
C ASP A 28 -33.03 -12.80 -37.77
N PHE A 29 -31.75 -13.18 -37.91
CA PHE A 29 -30.69 -12.23 -38.23
C PHE A 29 -30.92 -11.48 -39.55
N GLY A 30 -31.74 -12.03 -40.46
CA GLY A 30 -32.14 -11.38 -41.72
C GLY A 30 -33.05 -10.19 -41.49
N ALA A 31 -34.10 -10.37 -40.70
CA ALA A 31 -35.03 -9.32 -40.30
C ALA A 31 -34.29 -8.20 -39.48
N LEU A 32 -33.37 -8.60 -38.63
CA LEU A 32 -32.50 -7.68 -37.87
C LEU A 32 -31.65 -6.80 -38.78
N TRP A 33 -31.05 -7.39 -39.80
CA TRP A 33 -30.25 -6.68 -40.80
C TRP A 33 -31.06 -5.73 -41.65
N GLU A 34 -32.27 -6.14 -42.06
CA GLU A 34 -33.21 -5.29 -42.83
C GLU A 34 -33.69 -4.09 -42.00
N ALA A 35 -34.01 -4.28 -40.70
CA ALA A 35 -34.39 -3.21 -39.79
C ALA A 35 -33.29 -2.18 -39.65
N ILE A 36 -32.03 -2.63 -39.47
CA ILE A 36 -30.85 -1.76 -39.39
C ILE A 36 -30.67 -0.99 -40.70
N LYS A 37 -30.78 -1.65 -41.83
CA LYS A 37 -30.60 -1.03 -43.17
C LYS A 37 -31.70 -0.01 -43.50
N LYS A 38 -32.95 -0.28 -43.14
CA LYS A 38 -34.09 0.62 -43.31
C LYS A 38 -33.92 1.94 -42.51
N HIS A 39 -33.30 1.85 -41.32
CA HIS A 39 -33.06 3.01 -40.45
C HIS A 39 -31.61 3.54 -40.55
N GLY A 40 -30.87 3.19 -41.60
CA GLY A 40 -29.48 3.64 -41.83
C GLY A 40 -29.27 5.16 -41.75
N GLY A 41 -30.29 5.95 -42.16
CA GLY A 41 -30.29 7.40 -42.01
C GLY A 41 -30.22 7.92 -40.57
N LEU A 42 -30.71 7.12 -39.60
CA LEU A 42 -30.60 7.46 -38.18
C LEU A 42 -29.19 7.30 -37.68
N TYR A 43 -28.52 6.20 -38.05
CA TYR A 43 -27.13 5.96 -37.72
C TYR A 43 -26.22 7.05 -38.28
N TYR A 44 -26.48 7.48 -39.52
CA TYR A 44 -25.72 8.55 -40.19
C TYR A 44 -25.86 9.91 -39.48
N LYS A 45 -26.96 10.14 -38.74
CA LYS A 45 -27.13 11.36 -37.94
C LYS A 45 -26.61 11.22 -36.52
N VAL A 46 -26.86 10.07 -35.85
CA VAL A 46 -26.48 9.85 -34.43
C VAL A 46 -25.01 9.65 -34.25
N LEU A 47 -24.32 8.85 -35.07
CA LEU A 47 -22.92 8.54 -34.93
C LEU A 47 -21.99 9.79 -35.00
N PRO A 48 -22.13 10.71 -35.99
CA PRO A 48 -21.33 11.91 -36.02
C PRO A 48 -21.59 12.83 -34.81
N VAL A 49 -22.83 12.97 -34.36
CA VAL A 49 -23.18 13.79 -33.20
C VAL A 49 -22.55 13.19 -31.95
N THR A 50 -22.67 11.89 -31.77
CA THR A 50 -22.04 11.17 -30.63
C THR A 50 -20.53 11.29 -30.69
N PHE A 51 -19.90 11.21 -31.86
CA PHE A 51 -18.48 11.39 -32.02
C PHE A 51 -18.01 12.78 -31.58
N VAL A 52 -18.74 13.84 -32.00
CA VAL A 52 -18.43 15.21 -31.60
C VAL A 52 -18.56 15.38 -30.07
N ILE A 53 -19.64 14.86 -29.48
CA ILE A 53 -19.84 14.89 -28.02
C ILE A 53 -18.71 14.12 -27.31
N ALA A 54 -18.40 12.91 -27.77
CA ALA A 54 -17.32 12.09 -27.22
C ALA A 54 -15.95 12.78 -27.34
N ALA A 55 -15.68 13.44 -28.47
CA ALA A 55 -14.45 14.21 -28.67
C ALA A 55 -14.35 15.39 -27.68
N ILE A 56 -15.41 16.16 -27.49
CA ILE A 56 -15.47 17.28 -26.55
C ILE A 56 -15.25 16.79 -25.11
N LEU A 57 -15.90 15.71 -24.71
CA LEU A 57 -15.77 15.13 -23.37
C LEU A 57 -14.35 14.61 -23.12
N THR A 58 -13.76 13.90 -24.08
CA THR A 58 -12.40 13.32 -23.93
C THR A 58 -11.30 14.36 -24.02
N LEU A 59 -11.48 15.44 -24.78
CA LEU A 59 -10.54 16.55 -24.80
C LEU A 59 -10.55 17.37 -23.50
N SER A 60 -11.68 17.40 -22.80
CA SER A 60 -11.83 18.07 -21.50
C SER A 60 -11.05 17.37 -20.37
N VAL A 61 -10.77 16.08 -20.49
CA VAL A 61 -10.00 15.34 -19.45
C VAL A 61 -8.52 15.73 -19.53
N PRO A 62 -7.90 16.18 -18.43
CA PRO A 62 -6.48 16.54 -18.41
C PRO A 62 -5.58 15.34 -18.67
N ASN A 63 -4.42 15.62 -19.25
CA ASN A 63 -3.39 14.59 -19.42
C ASN A 63 -2.82 14.20 -18.05
N TYR A 64 -2.39 12.95 -17.92
CA TYR A 64 -1.66 12.48 -16.75
C TYR A 64 -0.43 11.68 -17.14
N TYR A 65 0.54 11.69 -16.26
CA TYR A 65 1.83 11.05 -16.39
C TYR A 65 2.01 10.06 -15.25
N THR A 66 2.70 8.97 -15.49
CA THR A 66 3.01 7.98 -14.47
C THR A 66 4.52 7.80 -14.38
N CYS A 67 5.05 7.95 -13.18
CA CYS A 67 6.44 7.65 -12.83
C CYS A 67 6.47 6.38 -12.00
N THR A 68 7.39 5.47 -12.32
CA THR A 68 7.52 4.19 -11.64
C THR A 68 8.91 4.05 -11.06
N VAL A 69 8.97 3.71 -9.77
CA VAL A 69 10.19 3.37 -9.03
C VAL A 69 10.13 1.90 -8.65
N LYS A 70 11.25 1.19 -8.80
CA LYS A 70 11.35 -0.22 -8.40
C LYS A 70 12.45 -0.40 -7.38
N LEU A 71 12.09 -1.09 -6.29
CA LEU A 71 12.99 -1.41 -5.19
C LEU A 71 13.05 -2.93 -5.01
N SER A 72 14.23 -3.42 -4.70
CA SER A 72 14.43 -4.79 -4.23
C SER A 72 14.82 -4.71 -2.75
N PRO A 73 14.04 -5.31 -1.83
CA PRO A 73 14.50 -5.45 -0.47
C PRO A 73 15.69 -6.42 -0.44
N GLU A 74 16.77 -6.02 0.18
CA GLU A 74 17.85 -6.94 0.49
C GLU A 74 17.37 -7.81 1.67
N MET A 75 17.05 -9.04 1.36
CA MET A 75 16.83 -10.04 2.41
C MET A 75 18.19 -10.31 3.04
N SER A 76 18.44 -9.73 4.22
CA SER A 76 19.62 -10.01 5.02
C SER A 76 19.67 -11.51 5.32
N GLY A 77 20.17 -12.26 4.34
CA GLY A 77 20.45 -13.67 4.52
C GLY A 77 21.57 -13.82 5.53
N SER A 78 21.37 -14.66 6.49
CA SER A 78 22.18 -15.19 7.59
C SER A 78 23.73 -15.16 7.48
N LYS A 79 24.33 -14.47 6.54
CA LYS A 79 25.79 -14.48 6.30
C LYS A 79 26.59 -13.51 7.17
N SER A 80 25.99 -12.44 7.69
CA SER A 80 26.66 -11.51 8.61
C SER A 80 26.63 -12.00 10.06
N VAL A 81 25.68 -12.87 10.39
CA VAL A 81 25.51 -13.40 11.75
C VAL A 81 26.63 -14.37 12.15
N SER A 82 27.26 -15.06 11.19
CA SER A 82 28.32 -16.03 11.52
C SER A 82 29.57 -15.40 12.15
N GLY A 83 29.93 -14.19 11.76
CA GLY A 83 31.06 -13.46 12.34
C GLY A 83 30.78 -12.92 13.76
N LEU A 84 29.58 -12.38 13.98
CA LEU A 84 29.15 -11.87 15.27
C LEU A 84 28.75 -12.99 16.25
N ALA A 85 28.14 -14.07 15.75
CA ALA A 85 27.86 -15.26 16.55
C ALA A 85 29.12 -15.94 17.04
N SER A 86 30.21 -15.96 16.25
CA SER A 86 31.49 -16.49 16.66
C SER A 86 32.19 -15.62 17.74
N LEU A 87 32.02 -14.31 17.68
CA LEU A 87 32.49 -13.40 18.71
C LEU A 87 31.65 -13.53 19.99
N ALA A 88 30.32 -13.57 19.89
CA ALA A 88 29.44 -13.76 21.04
C ALA A 88 29.67 -15.11 21.72
N SER A 89 29.92 -16.18 20.98
CA SER A 89 30.22 -17.51 21.54
C SER A 89 31.59 -17.53 22.25
N SER A 90 32.58 -16.74 21.80
CA SER A 90 33.86 -16.61 22.47
C SER A 90 33.77 -15.90 23.83
N PHE A 91 32.72 -15.11 24.05
CA PHE A 91 32.37 -14.48 25.33
C PHE A 91 31.36 -15.30 26.17
N GLY A 92 31.05 -16.53 25.77
CA GLY A 92 30.13 -17.42 26.49
C GLY A 92 28.65 -17.04 26.38
N VAL A 93 28.33 -16.11 25.49
CA VAL A 93 26.95 -15.74 25.19
C VAL A 93 26.48 -16.61 24.04
N SER A 94 25.73 -17.68 24.33
CA SER A 94 25.00 -18.41 23.31
C SER A 94 23.86 -17.50 22.85
N LEU A 95 24.01 -16.85 21.71
CA LEU A 95 22.88 -16.31 20.96
C LEU A 95 22.03 -17.52 20.55
N GLY A 96 21.10 -17.89 21.43
CA GLY A 96 20.24 -19.04 21.21
C GLY A 96 19.59 -18.93 19.84
N SER A 97 19.65 -20.00 19.06
CA SER A 97 18.96 -20.18 17.79
C SER A 97 17.42 -20.25 17.96
N GLY A 98 16.93 -19.66 19.04
CA GLY A 98 15.53 -19.59 19.42
C GLY A 98 14.95 -18.22 19.15
N GLY A 99 14.45 -18.04 18.02
CA GLY A 99 13.67 -16.85 17.72
C GLY A 99 14.11 -16.25 16.40
N VAL A 100 13.69 -16.85 15.36
CA VAL A 100 13.41 -16.14 14.14
C VAL A 100 12.48 -15.00 14.54
N GLY A 101 13.04 -13.84 14.85
CA GLY A 101 12.31 -12.58 14.93
C GLY A 101 11.84 -12.18 13.53
N THR A 102 11.15 -13.10 12.88
CA THR A 102 10.54 -12.93 11.58
C THR A 102 9.15 -12.31 11.69
N GLU A 103 8.96 -11.42 12.64
CA GLU A 103 7.89 -10.42 12.57
C GLU A 103 8.38 -9.18 11.80
N ALA A 104 9.38 -9.36 10.95
CA ALA A 104 9.72 -8.36 9.94
C ALA A 104 8.52 -8.20 9.03
N LEU A 105 8.00 -6.99 8.88
CA LEU A 105 7.02 -6.64 7.86
C LEU A 105 7.44 -7.27 6.53
N PHE A 106 6.73 -8.33 6.14
CA PHE A 106 6.94 -8.90 4.82
C PHE A 106 6.67 -7.83 3.78
N PRO A 107 7.43 -7.77 2.70
CA PRO A 107 7.18 -6.81 1.62
C PRO A 107 5.73 -6.77 1.14
N THR A 108 5.01 -7.87 1.27
CA THR A 108 3.57 -7.98 0.95
C THR A 108 2.66 -7.06 1.78
N LEU A 109 3.12 -6.54 2.92
CA LEU A 109 2.38 -5.59 3.76
C LEU A 109 2.66 -4.12 3.40
N TYR A 110 3.62 -3.85 2.51
CA TYR A 110 3.97 -2.47 2.16
C TYR A 110 2.83 -1.73 1.45
N PRO A 111 2.01 -2.34 0.59
CA PRO A 111 0.83 -1.69 0.06
C PRO A 111 -0.15 -1.25 1.17
N ASP A 112 -0.39 -2.09 2.17
CA ASP A 112 -1.28 -1.76 3.30
C ASP A 112 -0.71 -0.62 4.14
N LEU A 113 0.61 -0.61 4.38
CA LEU A 113 1.29 0.49 5.05
C LEU A 113 1.12 1.80 4.28
N MET A 114 1.30 1.80 2.96
CA MET A 114 1.14 2.98 2.13
C MET A 114 -0.31 3.48 2.06
N ASN A 115 -1.28 2.58 2.25
CA ASN A 115 -2.69 2.91 2.33
C ASN A 115 -3.10 3.48 3.69
N SER A 116 -2.23 3.42 4.71
CA SER A 116 -2.52 4.00 6.02
C SER A 116 -2.66 5.53 5.95
N VAL A 117 -3.49 6.07 6.84
CA VAL A 117 -3.71 7.53 6.94
C VAL A 117 -2.40 8.24 7.31
N ASP A 118 -1.64 7.67 8.25
CA ASP A 118 -0.36 8.24 8.71
C ASP A 118 0.65 8.38 7.57
N PHE A 119 0.76 7.35 6.72
CA PHE A 119 1.65 7.42 5.57
C PHE A 119 1.20 8.49 4.58
N LYS A 120 -0.08 8.54 4.22
CA LYS A 120 -0.62 9.52 3.27
C LYS A 120 -0.48 10.95 3.76
N THR A 121 -0.76 11.21 5.03
CA THR A 121 -0.60 12.55 5.62
C THR A 121 0.86 12.97 5.70
N SER A 122 1.79 12.02 5.84
CA SER A 122 3.23 12.29 5.78
C SER A 122 3.68 12.84 4.43
N LEU A 123 2.93 12.62 3.35
CA LEU A 123 3.22 13.14 2.01
C LEU A 123 2.75 14.58 1.81
N PHE A 124 1.84 15.10 2.64
CA PHE A 124 1.28 16.44 2.49
C PHE A 124 2.33 17.56 2.53
N PRO A 125 3.32 17.56 3.46
CA PRO A 125 4.31 18.63 3.55
C PRO A 125 5.43 18.52 2.50
N VAL A 126 5.40 17.50 1.61
CA VAL A 126 6.41 17.36 0.57
C VAL A 126 6.38 18.57 -0.35
N LYS A 127 7.55 19.22 -0.51
CA LYS A 127 7.69 20.39 -1.37
C LYS A 127 7.78 19.97 -2.83
N VAL A 128 6.90 20.52 -3.64
CA VAL A 128 6.83 20.26 -5.08
C VAL A 128 6.87 21.57 -5.86
N HIS A 129 7.33 21.53 -7.08
CA HIS A 129 7.28 22.64 -8.00
C HIS A 129 6.81 22.15 -9.38
N ARG A 130 5.99 22.95 -10.03
CA ARG A 130 5.46 22.64 -11.34
C ARG A 130 6.50 22.90 -12.42
N LYS A 131 6.44 22.13 -13.48
CA LYS A 131 7.33 22.33 -14.63
C LYS A 131 7.30 23.76 -15.19
N ASP A 132 6.15 24.41 -15.15
CA ASP A 132 5.91 25.74 -15.72
C ASP A 132 6.00 26.89 -14.69
N SER A 133 6.38 26.61 -13.44
CA SER A 133 6.46 27.61 -12.35
C SER A 133 7.65 27.34 -11.45
N VAL A 134 8.30 28.42 -11.01
CA VAL A 134 9.41 28.37 -10.03
C VAL A 134 8.89 28.33 -8.58
N GLU A 135 7.60 28.53 -8.40
CA GLU A 135 6.96 28.55 -7.09
C GLU A 135 6.99 27.15 -6.45
N THR A 136 7.49 27.09 -5.21
CA THR A 136 7.51 25.86 -4.41
C THR A 136 6.26 25.81 -3.55
N LEU A 137 5.46 24.78 -3.72
CA LEU A 137 4.22 24.54 -3.00
C LEU A 137 4.34 23.25 -2.17
N THR A 138 3.50 23.09 -1.16
CA THR A 138 3.31 21.78 -0.55
C THR A 138 2.49 20.90 -1.48
N TYR A 139 2.69 19.59 -1.40
CA TYR A 139 1.91 18.67 -2.23
C TYR A 139 0.41 18.74 -1.90
N TYR A 140 0.08 19.04 -0.65
CA TYR A 140 -1.28 19.30 -0.20
C TYR A 140 -1.91 20.48 -0.96
N ASP A 141 -1.25 21.65 -0.97
CA ASP A 141 -1.75 22.86 -1.65
C ASP A 141 -1.87 22.63 -3.16
N TYR A 142 -0.91 21.90 -3.73
CA TYR A 142 -0.99 21.52 -5.14
C TYR A 142 -2.21 20.65 -5.44
N LEU A 143 -2.50 19.64 -4.61
CA LEU A 143 -3.67 18.78 -4.80
C LEU A 143 -5.00 19.54 -4.59
N LYS A 144 -5.03 20.50 -3.68
CA LYS A 144 -6.18 21.30 -3.36
C LYS A 144 -6.52 22.28 -4.50
N ASP A 145 -5.57 23.09 -4.93
CA ASP A 145 -5.84 24.28 -5.74
C ASP A 145 -5.43 24.17 -7.20
N TYR A 146 -4.46 23.30 -7.54
CA TYR A 146 -3.85 23.30 -8.86
C TYR A 146 -4.21 22.08 -9.73
N GLN A 147 -5.05 21.17 -9.24
CA GLN A 147 -5.52 20.03 -10.03
C GLN A 147 -6.59 20.47 -11.02
N ARG A 148 -6.32 20.27 -12.32
CA ARG A 148 -7.30 20.54 -13.38
C ARG A 148 -8.37 19.46 -13.35
N LYS A 149 -9.64 19.88 -13.16
CA LYS A 149 -10.82 19.00 -13.24
C LYS A 149 -11.52 19.24 -14.57
N PRO A 150 -12.13 18.21 -15.18
CA PRO A 150 -12.96 18.39 -16.37
C PRO A 150 -14.12 19.35 -16.06
N TRP A 151 -14.44 20.26 -16.98
CA TRP A 151 -15.50 21.28 -16.77
C TRP A 151 -16.88 20.66 -16.42
N TRP A 152 -17.18 19.48 -16.97
CA TRP A 152 -18.44 18.79 -16.70
C TRP A 152 -18.47 18.18 -15.26
N SER A 153 -17.33 17.87 -14.65
CA SER A 153 -17.29 17.43 -13.26
C SER A 153 -17.67 18.55 -12.28
N ALA A 154 -17.35 19.81 -12.63
CA ALA A 154 -17.78 20.97 -11.88
C ALA A 154 -19.32 21.14 -11.96
N ALA A 155 -19.91 20.87 -13.12
CA ALA A 155 -21.38 20.93 -13.29
C ALA A 155 -22.09 19.83 -12.49
N MET A 156 -21.56 18.59 -12.45
CA MET A 156 -22.11 17.48 -11.65
C MET A 156 -21.83 17.58 -10.15
N GLY A 157 -20.65 18.11 -9.77
CA GLY A 157 -20.25 18.27 -8.37
C GLY A 157 -20.79 19.57 -7.74
N GLY A 158 -20.98 20.61 -8.53
CA GLY A 158 -21.44 21.92 -8.08
C GLY A 158 -22.82 21.90 -7.46
N THR A 159 -23.74 21.09 -8.00
CA THR A 159 -25.09 20.93 -7.46
C THR A 159 -25.08 20.25 -6.07
N LYS A 160 -24.23 19.27 -5.84
CA LYS A 160 -24.06 18.65 -4.51
C LYS A 160 -23.38 19.58 -3.53
N LYS A 161 -22.29 20.28 -3.93
CA LYS A 161 -21.57 21.23 -3.05
C LYS A 161 -22.47 22.41 -2.69
N TRP A 162 -23.25 22.94 -3.60
CA TRP A 162 -24.20 24.03 -3.34
C TRP A 162 -25.29 23.62 -2.34
N LEU A 163 -25.86 22.43 -2.47
CA LEU A 163 -26.86 21.90 -1.53
C LEU A 163 -26.24 21.67 -0.11
N VAL A 164 -25.02 21.16 -0.04
CA VAL A 164 -24.33 20.89 1.21
C VAL A 164 -23.86 22.20 1.88
N SER A 165 -23.40 23.21 1.11
CA SER A 165 -22.98 24.49 1.64
C SER A 165 -24.12 25.30 2.28
N LEU A 166 -25.36 25.03 1.90
CA LEU A 166 -26.55 25.64 2.54
C LEU A 166 -26.79 25.13 3.98
N PHE A 167 -26.20 23.97 4.33
CA PHE A 167 -26.41 23.31 5.63
C PHE A 167 -25.13 23.17 6.47
N LYS A 168 -23.95 23.49 5.93
CA LYS A 168 -22.67 23.39 6.67
C LYS A 168 -22.23 24.76 7.15
N ALA A 169 -22.07 24.90 8.47
CA ALA A 169 -21.36 26.03 9.08
C ALA A 169 -19.87 25.95 8.66
N GLU A 170 -19.26 27.11 8.45
CA GLU A 170 -17.86 27.28 8.13
C GLU A 170 -17.01 26.74 9.30
N GLU A 171 -16.52 25.54 9.19
CA GLU A 171 -15.57 24.97 10.16
C GLU A 171 -14.24 25.70 10.00
N LEU A 172 -13.80 26.35 11.08
CA LEU A 172 -12.45 26.89 11.22
C LEU A 172 -11.45 25.75 10.96
N GLN A 173 -10.75 25.79 9.84
CA GLN A 173 -9.78 24.78 9.48
C GLN A 173 -8.57 24.90 10.40
N PRO A 174 -8.22 23.89 11.21
CA PRO A 174 -6.97 23.92 11.94
C PRO A 174 -5.80 23.84 10.96
N ASP A 175 -4.83 24.75 11.10
CA ASP A 175 -3.60 24.78 10.30
C ASP A 175 -2.70 23.54 10.50
N THR A 176 -3.02 22.71 11.49
CA THR A 176 -2.27 21.50 11.85
C THR A 176 -2.96 20.27 11.29
N ILE A 177 -2.19 19.48 10.54
CA ILE A 177 -2.63 18.18 10.03
C ILE A 177 -2.52 17.17 11.17
N ASP A 178 -3.65 16.73 11.71
CA ASP A 178 -3.71 15.65 12.70
C ASP A 178 -4.25 14.38 12.02
N PRO A 179 -3.45 13.32 11.89
CA PRO A 179 -3.89 12.06 11.29
C PRO A 179 -5.10 11.42 11.99
N PHE A 180 -5.31 11.75 13.28
CA PHE A 180 -6.44 11.25 14.07
C PHE A 180 -7.75 12.02 13.77
N MET A 181 -7.66 13.30 13.39
CA MET A 181 -8.82 14.14 13.10
C MET A 181 -8.63 14.91 11.79
N LEU A 182 -8.85 14.23 10.67
CA LEU A 182 -8.82 14.86 9.35
C LEU A 182 -10.11 15.67 9.09
N THR A 183 -9.95 16.84 8.49
CA THR A 183 -11.08 17.61 7.95
C THR A 183 -11.67 16.88 6.73
N ASP A 184 -12.91 17.24 6.34
CA ASP A 184 -13.53 16.66 5.14
C ASP A 184 -12.67 16.85 3.89
N GLU A 185 -12.03 18.01 3.76
CA GLU A 185 -11.13 18.33 2.66
C GLU A 185 -9.86 17.47 2.67
N GLN A 186 -9.21 17.34 3.84
CA GLN A 186 -8.05 16.47 4.03
C GLN A 186 -8.39 15.01 3.74
N THR A 187 -9.60 14.57 4.11
CA THR A 187 -10.09 13.23 3.81
C THR A 187 -10.30 13.01 2.30
N GLU A 188 -10.86 14.00 1.59
CA GLU A 188 -11.02 13.93 0.12
C GLU A 188 -9.65 13.86 -0.59
N ILE A 189 -8.68 14.67 -0.13
CA ILE A 189 -7.31 14.65 -0.66
C ILE A 189 -6.64 13.31 -0.34
N THR A 190 -6.77 12.80 0.88
CA THR A 190 -6.22 11.49 1.26
C THR A 190 -6.78 10.35 0.40
N LYS A 191 -8.09 10.36 0.10
CA LYS A 191 -8.70 9.41 -0.83
C LYS A 191 -8.18 9.57 -2.26
N SER A 192 -7.92 10.80 -2.71
CA SER A 192 -7.35 10.99 -4.05
C SER A 192 -5.94 10.42 -4.18
N LEU A 193 -5.20 10.28 -3.08
CA LEU A 193 -3.89 9.65 -3.06
C LEU A 193 -3.94 8.14 -3.31
N ASP A 194 -5.05 7.45 -2.97
CA ASP A 194 -5.24 6.01 -3.24
C ASP A 194 -5.15 5.70 -4.74
N GLU A 195 -5.65 6.60 -5.58
CA GLU A 195 -5.60 6.45 -7.03
C GLU A 195 -4.28 6.94 -7.64
N LYS A 196 -3.63 7.91 -6.96
CA LYS A 196 -2.41 8.55 -7.47
C LYS A 196 -1.14 7.83 -7.09
N VAL A 197 -1.09 7.21 -5.92
CA VAL A 197 0.09 6.55 -5.37
C VAL A 197 -0.23 5.09 -5.13
N VAL A 198 0.26 4.24 -6.01
CA VAL A 198 -0.01 2.79 -5.97
C VAL A 198 1.29 2.05 -5.69
N CYS A 199 1.25 1.14 -4.73
CA CYS A 199 2.34 0.20 -4.45
C CYS A 199 1.88 -1.20 -4.82
N ASP A 200 2.69 -1.89 -5.59
CA ASP A 200 2.50 -3.30 -5.91
C ASP A 200 3.76 -4.09 -5.60
N VAL A 201 3.59 -5.31 -5.10
CA VAL A 201 4.70 -6.19 -4.74
C VAL A 201 4.55 -7.52 -5.47
N ASP A 202 5.52 -7.82 -6.31
CA ASP A 202 5.58 -9.11 -6.99
C ASP A 202 5.85 -10.22 -5.97
N LYS A 203 4.90 -11.14 -5.81
CA LYS A 203 4.96 -12.24 -4.85
C LYS A 203 6.09 -13.25 -5.13
N LYS A 204 6.62 -13.28 -6.36
CA LYS A 204 7.70 -14.20 -6.76
C LYS A 204 9.08 -13.59 -6.55
N THR A 205 9.23 -12.34 -6.97
CA THR A 205 10.53 -11.65 -6.95
C THR A 205 10.69 -10.74 -5.74
N MET A 206 9.62 -10.50 -4.99
CA MET A 206 9.55 -9.53 -3.88
C MET A 206 9.95 -8.10 -4.29
N VAL A 207 9.97 -7.81 -5.59
CA VAL A 207 10.23 -6.48 -6.12
C VAL A 207 9.04 -5.57 -5.80
N ILE A 208 9.32 -4.44 -5.16
CA ILE A 208 8.35 -3.42 -4.82
C ILE A 208 8.30 -2.42 -5.96
N THR A 209 7.13 -2.22 -6.53
CA THR A 209 6.87 -1.26 -7.60
C THR A 209 5.99 -0.13 -7.07
N ILE A 210 6.54 1.06 -6.98
CA ILE A 210 5.83 2.28 -6.59
C ILE A 210 5.50 3.04 -7.88
N SER A 211 4.22 3.27 -8.13
CA SER A 211 3.73 4.02 -9.29
C SER A 211 3.01 5.27 -8.81
N VAL A 212 3.50 6.41 -9.20
CA VAL A 212 2.85 7.71 -8.92
C VAL A 212 2.29 8.26 -10.21
N THR A 213 1.05 8.71 -10.17
CA THR A 213 0.36 9.29 -11.33
C THR A 213 -0.08 10.72 -11.00
N ASP A 214 0.35 11.69 -11.80
CA ASP A 214 -0.04 13.07 -11.65
C ASP A 214 -0.17 13.82 -12.99
N GLN A 215 -0.77 15.01 -12.97
CA GLN A 215 -0.96 15.85 -14.16
C GLN A 215 0.32 16.56 -14.60
N ASP A 216 1.27 16.81 -13.68
CA ASP A 216 2.57 17.40 -13.97
C ASP A 216 3.66 16.32 -13.94
N PRO A 217 4.46 16.17 -15.03
CA PRO A 217 5.49 15.14 -15.10
C PRO A 217 6.62 15.33 -14.09
N LEU A 218 6.94 16.59 -13.70
CA LEU A 218 7.99 16.87 -12.74
C LEU A 218 7.52 16.52 -11.32
N ILE A 219 6.30 16.94 -10.95
CA ILE A 219 5.68 16.59 -9.67
C ILE A 219 5.56 15.07 -9.54
N CYS A 220 5.15 14.40 -10.63
CA CYS A 220 5.06 12.95 -10.68
C CYS A 220 6.39 12.28 -10.29
N ALA A 221 7.52 12.75 -10.81
CA ALA A 221 8.84 12.18 -10.52
C ALA A 221 9.32 12.53 -9.09
N VAL A 222 9.14 13.79 -8.66
CA VAL A 222 9.50 14.23 -7.30
C VAL A 222 8.70 13.45 -6.25
N MET A 223 7.41 13.29 -6.49
CA MET A 223 6.55 12.52 -5.57
C MET A 223 6.91 11.03 -5.56
N ALA A 224 7.25 10.43 -6.71
CA ALA A 224 7.68 9.03 -6.75
C ALA A 224 8.96 8.81 -5.92
N ASP A 225 9.91 9.74 -5.96
CA ASP A 225 11.12 9.67 -5.14
C ASP A 225 10.82 9.94 -3.65
N SER A 226 9.99 10.94 -3.35
CA SER A 226 9.56 11.23 -1.97
C SER A 226 8.78 10.08 -1.33
N VAL A 227 7.88 9.43 -2.09
CA VAL A 227 7.14 8.25 -1.62
C VAL A 227 8.10 7.10 -1.34
N ARG A 228 9.08 6.87 -2.20
CA ARG A 228 10.15 5.88 -1.98
C ARG A 228 10.90 6.15 -0.67
N GLU A 229 11.36 7.37 -0.48
CA GLU A 229 12.12 7.78 0.71
C GLU A 229 11.29 7.63 1.99
N ARG A 230 10.03 8.09 1.97
CA ARG A 230 9.11 7.95 3.10
C ARG A 230 8.83 6.49 3.43
N LEU A 231 8.56 5.66 2.41
CA LEU A 231 8.33 4.23 2.62
C LEU A 231 9.54 3.55 3.26
N GLN A 232 10.75 3.84 2.77
CA GLN A 232 11.98 3.32 3.35
C GLN A 232 12.14 3.75 4.80
N GLY A 233 11.86 5.03 5.12
CA GLY A 233 11.89 5.55 6.49
C GLY A 233 10.89 4.83 7.40
N PHE A 234 9.63 4.73 7.00
CA PHE A 234 8.59 4.03 7.79
C PHE A 234 8.94 2.58 8.09
N ILE A 235 9.43 1.86 7.08
CA ILE A 235 9.82 0.45 7.25
C ILE A 235 11.01 0.33 8.19
N THR A 236 12.00 1.21 8.05
CA THR A 236 13.18 1.24 8.91
C THR A 236 12.79 1.52 10.35
N ASP A 237 11.98 2.55 10.59
CA ASP A 237 11.55 2.91 11.94
C ASP A 237 10.69 1.82 12.57
N TYR A 238 9.79 1.21 11.82
CA TYR A 238 8.99 0.09 12.31
C TYR A 238 9.85 -1.11 12.71
N ARG A 239 10.78 -1.53 11.86
CA ARG A 239 11.65 -2.69 12.12
C ARG A 239 12.63 -2.44 13.26
N THR A 240 13.21 -1.25 13.32
CA THR A 240 14.22 -0.94 14.32
C THR A 240 13.64 -0.47 15.65
N SER A 241 12.35 -0.12 15.74
CA SER A 241 11.73 0.46 16.93
C SER A 241 11.92 -0.41 18.17
N LYS A 242 11.59 -1.69 18.08
CA LYS A 242 11.75 -2.65 19.20
C LYS A 242 13.22 -2.86 19.58
N ALA A 243 14.08 -3.00 18.58
CA ALA A 243 15.53 -3.17 18.82
C ALA A 243 16.15 -1.93 19.45
N ARG A 244 15.67 -0.72 19.11
CA ARG A 244 16.11 0.53 19.75
C ARG A 244 15.68 0.60 21.23
N VAL A 245 14.45 0.20 21.55
CA VAL A 245 13.99 0.14 22.94
C VAL A 245 14.82 -0.86 23.74
N ASP A 246 15.08 -2.04 23.18
CA ASP A 246 15.95 -3.06 23.82
C ASP A 246 17.38 -2.52 24.02
N LEU A 247 17.91 -1.78 23.05
CA LEU A 247 19.23 -1.13 23.13
C LEU A 247 19.28 -0.10 24.27
N ASP A 248 18.30 0.78 24.37
CA ASP A 248 18.26 1.82 25.40
C ASP A 248 18.16 1.20 26.81
N TYR A 249 17.35 0.13 26.95
CA TYR A 249 17.27 -0.64 28.20
C TYR A 249 18.63 -1.27 28.56
N THR A 250 19.26 -1.95 27.60
CA THR A 250 20.56 -2.62 27.83
C THR A 250 21.65 -1.61 28.11
N ARG A 251 21.66 -0.43 27.46
CA ARG A 251 22.57 0.67 27.73
C ARG A 251 22.46 1.16 29.18
N LYS A 252 21.22 1.28 29.68
CA LYS A 252 20.97 1.65 31.06
C LYS A 252 21.53 0.61 32.04
N ILE A 253 21.25 -0.68 31.81
CA ILE A 253 21.80 -1.78 32.64
C ILE A 253 23.30 -1.76 32.65
N CYS A 254 23.96 -1.60 31.49
CA CYS A 254 25.42 -1.54 31.39
C CYS A 254 26.00 -0.36 32.18
N SER A 255 25.37 0.82 32.08
CA SER A 255 25.79 2.00 32.84
C SER A 255 25.65 1.82 34.36
N GLU A 256 24.57 1.18 34.80
CA GLU A 256 24.35 0.87 36.23
C GLU A 256 25.34 -0.18 36.75
N ALA A 257 25.64 -1.23 35.96
CA ALA A 257 26.60 -2.25 36.30
C ALA A 257 28.00 -1.65 36.39
N LYS A 258 28.37 -0.77 35.46
CA LYS A 258 29.65 -0.02 35.53
C LYS A 258 29.73 0.82 36.78
N GLY A 259 28.66 1.53 37.15
CA GLY A 259 28.62 2.33 38.38
C GLY A 259 28.76 1.49 39.65
N ARG A 260 28.22 0.26 39.68
CA ARG A 260 28.42 -0.69 40.79
C ARG A 260 29.87 -1.17 40.87
N TYR A 261 30.43 -1.57 39.75
CA TYR A 261 31.82 -1.97 39.67
C TYR A 261 32.80 -0.85 40.12
N ASP A 262 32.60 0.38 39.63
CA ASP A 262 33.41 1.53 39.99
C ASP A 262 33.34 1.84 41.49
N ARG A 263 32.20 1.65 42.16
CA ARG A 263 32.03 1.79 43.59
C ARG A 263 32.76 0.69 44.34
N ALA A 264 32.56 -0.57 43.96
CA ALA A 264 33.22 -1.72 44.59
C ALA A 264 34.74 -1.61 44.46
N ARG A 265 35.25 -1.21 43.28
CA ARG A 265 36.69 -0.99 43.05
C ARG A 265 37.28 0.10 43.95
N ARG A 266 36.55 1.22 44.12
CA ARG A 266 37.01 2.29 45.04
C ARG A 266 37.04 1.82 46.48
N LEU A 267 35.99 1.12 46.96
CA LEU A 267 35.96 0.59 48.32
C LEU A 267 37.10 -0.40 48.59
N TYR A 268 37.43 -1.26 47.63
CA TYR A 268 38.57 -2.16 47.74
C TYR A 268 39.89 -1.38 47.78
N ALA A 269 40.07 -0.41 46.86
CA ALA A 269 41.30 0.38 46.80
C ALA A 269 41.52 1.21 48.07
N ASP A 270 40.50 1.92 48.57
CA ASP A 270 40.52 2.72 49.77
C ASP A 270 40.88 1.85 51.00
N PHE A 271 40.31 0.62 51.07
CA PHE A 271 40.61 -0.31 52.16
C PHE A 271 42.05 -0.79 52.12
N VAL A 272 42.57 -1.15 50.94
CA VAL A 272 43.96 -1.61 50.76
C VAL A 272 44.96 -0.49 51.06
N ASP A 273 44.70 0.74 50.62
CA ASP A 273 45.56 1.89 50.85
C ASP A 273 45.64 2.29 52.35
N THR A 274 44.47 2.18 53.03
CA THR A 274 44.44 2.53 54.50
C THR A 274 45.08 1.46 55.39
N ASN A 275 45.02 0.18 54.94
CA ASN A 275 45.54 -0.96 55.81
C ASN A 275 46.66 -1.66 55.11
N ARG A 276 47.81 -0.97 54.90
CA ARG A 276 48.98 -1.53 54.22
C ARG A 276 49.69 -2.67 55.02
N ASP A 277 49.60 -2.62 56.33
CA ASP A 277 50.23 -3.66 57.24
C ASP A 277 49.08 -4.53 57.83
N LEU A 278 48.49 -5.42 57.04
CA LEU A 278 47.42 -6.33 57.48
C LEU A 278 47.94 -7.46 58.35
N ILE A 279 48.04 -7.24 59.70
CA ILE A 279 48.48 -8.23 60.70
C ILE A 279 47.21 -9.00 61.20
N LEU A 280 46.07 -8.36 61.35
CA LEU A 280 44.86 -8.93 61.89
C LEU A 280 44.14 -9.82 60.83
N GLU A 281 43.77 -11.06 61.23
CA GLU A 281 43.01 -11.99 60.36
C GLU A 281 41.66 -11.41 59.90
N SER A 282 40.97 -10.64 60.75
CA SER A 282 39.75 -9.94 60.42
C SER A 282 39.88 -8.95 59.24
N ALA A 283 41.06 -8.24 59.22
CA ALA A 283 41.35 -7.31 58.12
C ALA A 283 41.68 -8.06 56.80
N LYS A 284 42.33 -9.21 56.88
CA LYS A 284 42.57 -10.09 55.71
C LYS A 284 41.27 -10.62 55.16
N THR A 285 40.36 -11.10 56.03
CA THR A 285 39.04 -11.57 55.62
C THR A 285 38.23 -10.45 54.93
N ARG A 286 38.25 -9.24 55.50
CA ARG A 286 37.56 -8.09 54.91
C ARG A 286 38.11 -7.68 53.55
N ARG A 287 39.41 -7.78 53.36
CA ARG A 287 40.05 -7.55 52.05
C ARG A 287 39.51 -8.54 50.99
N VAL A 288 39.50 -9.84 51.36
CA VAL A 288 39.01 -10.90 50.48
C VAL A 288 37.52 -10.71 50.14
N GLU A 289 36.69 -10.28 51.10
CA GLU A 289 35.26 -9.96 50.84
C GLU A 289 35.12 -8.82 49.83
N LEU A 290 35.85 -7.72 49.98
CA LEU A 290 35.81 -6.58 49.06
C LEU A 290 36.39 -6.94 47.68
N GLU A 291 37.41 -7.77 47.61
CA GLU A 291 37.98 -8.28 46.38
C GLU A 291 36.96 -9.15 45.62
N ASN A 292 36.28 -10.05 46.34
CA ASN A 292 35.23 -10.90 45.80
C ASN A 292 34.02 -10.07 45.28
N ASP A 293 33.60 -9.05 46.04
CA ASP A 293 32.52 -8.15 45.60
C ASP A 293 32.93 -7.38 44.34
N MET A 294 34.14 -6.82 44.32
CA MET A 294 34.69 -6.13 43.14
C MET A 294 34.70 -7.07 41.92
N GLN A 295 35.17 -8.32 42.10
CA GLN A 295 35.21 -9.30 41.02
C GLN A 295 33.81 -9.69 40.55
N LEU A 296 32.86 -9.82 41.48
CA LEU A 296 31.43 -10.08 41.13
C LEU A 296 30.85 -8.93 40.30
N GLN A 297 31.07 -7.68 40.72
CA GLN A 297 30.59 -6.51 39.97
C GLN A 297 31.28 -6.36 38.62
N TYR A 298 32.60 -6.71 38.55
CA TYR A 298 33.35 -6.75 37.30
C TYR A 298 32.74 -7.75 36.29
N ASN A 299 32.44 -8.97 36.77
CA ASN A 299 31.81 -9.98 35.93
C ASN A 299 30.41 -9.56 35.44
N ALA A 300 29.62 -8.93 36.33
CA ALA A 300 28.31 -8.39 35.98
C ALA A 300 28.40 -7.27 34.92
N TYR A 301 29.39 -6.37 35.06
CA TYR A 301 29.65 -5.33 34.07
C TYR A 301 30.11 -5.89 32.72
N ASN A 302 30.99 -6.88 32.71
CA ASN A 302 31.42 -7.54 31.47
C ASN A 302 30.24 -8.21 30.73
N GLN A 303 29.38 -8.90 31.48
CA GLN A 303 28.19 -9.52 30.92
C GLN A 303 27.23 -8.47 30.36
N ALA A 304 26.98 -7.38 31.07
CA ALA A 304 26.14 -6.29 30.60
C ALA A 304 26.71 -5.58 29.36
N SER A 305 28.06 -5.43 29.33
CA SER A 305 28.77 -4.85 28.17
C SER A 305 28.66 -5.74 26.93
N ALA A 306 28.76 -7.07 27.09
CA ALA A 306 28.56 -8.01 25.99
C ALA A 306 27.11 -7.96 25.46
N GLN A 307 26.12 -7.84 26.35
CA GLN A 307 24.72 -7.68 25.98
C GLN A 307 24.46 -6.36 25.23
N LEU A 308 25.11 -5.27 25.67
CA LEU A 308 25.00 -3.98 24.98
C LEU A 308 25.54 -4.08 23.54
N LEU A 309 26.71 -4.68 23.36
CA LEU A 309 27.28 -4.89 22.03
C LEU A 309 26.35 -5.74 21.14
N ALA A 310 25.73 -6.78 21.70
CA ALA A 310 24.76 -7.61 20.99
C ALA A 310 23.49 -6.83 20.62
N ALA A 311 23.01 -5.95 21.51
CA ALA A 311 21.85 -5.11 21.23
C ALA A 311 22.14 -4.05 20.13
N GLU A 312 23.34 -3.46 20.13
CA GLU A 312 23.82 -2.55 19.08
C GLU A 312 23.88 -3.26 17.72
N ALA A 313 24.44 -4.46 17.69
CA ALA A 313 24.49 -5.29 16.49
C ALA A 313 23.09 -5.64 15.98
N LYS A 314 22.14 -5.92 16.88
CA LYS A 314 20.75 -6.23 16.52
C LYS A 314 20.05 -5.04 15.86
N VAL A 315 20.24 -3.81 16.33
CA VAL A 315 19.71 -2.61 15.68
C VAL A 315 20.23 -2.47 14.25
N GLN A 316 21.52 -2.74 14.04
CA GLN A 316 22.13 -2.70 12.71
C GLN A 316 21.58 -3.82 11.79
N GLU A 317 21.38 -5.02 12.33
CA GLU A 317 20.81 -6.15 11.61
C GLU A 317 19.36 -5.90 11.19
N GLU A 318 18.55 -5.29 12.06
CA GLU A 318 17.15 -4.96 11.78
C GLU A 318 16.99 -3.75 10.85
N THR A 319 18.05 -3.02 10.54
CA THR A 319 18.00 -1.91 9.58
C THR A 319 17.94 -2.47 8.15
N PRO A 320 16.80 -2.35 7.45
CA PRO A 320 16.67 -2.93 6.12
C PRO A 320 17.51 -2.16 5.10
N ALA A 321 18.17 -2.89 4.20
CA ALA A 321 18.76 -2.33 3.01
C ALA A 321 17.80 -2.48 1.82
N PHE A 322 17.67 -1.43 1.03
CA PHE A 322 16.88 -1.42 -0.19
C PHE A 322 17.76 -1.05 -1.37
N THR A 323 17.85 -1.94 -2.33
CA THR A 323 18.54 -1.62 -3.58
C THR A 323 17.54 -1.06 -4.59
N THR A 324 17.80 0.16 -5.08
CA THR A 324 16.96 0.78 -6.11
C THR A 324 17.28 0.16 -7.47
N LEU A 325 16.34 -0.61 -8.00
CA LEU A 325 16.45 -1.21 -9.34
C LEU A 325 16.13 -0.20 -10.44
N GLN A 326 15.18 0.69 -10.18
CA GLN A 326 14.78 1.75 -11.08
C GLN A 326 14.46 3.02 -10.30
N SER A 327 15.21 4.09 -10.54
CA SER A 327 14.99 5.40 -9.95
C SER A 327 13.84 6.16 -10.61
N ALA A 328 13.28 7.14 -9.90
CA ALA A 328 12.31 8.06 -10.45
C ALA A 328 12.91 8.83 -11.63
N THR A 329 12.18 8.86 -12.74
CA THR A 329 12.56 9.63 -13.93
C THR A 329 11.37 10.44 -14.42
N VAL A 330 11.59 11.68 -14.84
CA VAL A 330 10.53 12.54 -15.36
C VAL A 330 9.98 11.95 -16.65
N PRO A 331 8.70 11.56 -16.71
CA PRO A 331 8.12 10.95 -17.90
C PRO A 331 7.97 11.96 -19.04
N VAL A 332 8.53 11.63 -20.20
CA VAL A 332 8.46 12.48 -21.41
C VAL A 332 7.11 12.34 -22.11
N LYS A 333 6.51 11.15 -22.08
CA LYS A 333 5.25 10.84 -22.76
C LYS A 333 4.13 10.74 -21.73
N LYS A 334 2.94 11.27 -22.08
CA LYS A 334 1.74 11.09 -21.28
C LYS A 334 1.31 9.62 -21.24
N THR A 335 0.90 9.15 -20.09
CA THR A 335 0.34 7.81 -19.90
C THR A 335 -1.12 7.73 -20.33
N GLY A 336 -1.88 8.81 -20.15
CA GLY A 336 -3.28 8.87 -20.54
C GLY A 336 -3.86 10.30 -20.48
N PRO A 337 -5.17 10.40 -20.74
CA PRO A 337 -6.11 9.36 -21.17
C PRO A 337 -5.89 8.90 -22.62
N LYS A 338 -6.18 7.63 -22.93
CA LYS A 338 -6.17 7.08 -24.30
C LYS A 338 -7.43 7.54 -25.04
N ARG A 339 -7.43 8.79 -25.47
CA ARG A 339 -8.61 9.48 -26.04
C ARG A 339 -9.27 8.74 -27.19
N SER A 340 -8.49 8.17 -28.12
CA SER A 340 -9.00 7.39 -29.25
C SER A 340 -9.79 6.16 -28.78
N MET A 341 -9.31 5.46 -27.76
CA MET A 341 -9.95 4.27 -27.21
C MET A 341 -11.28 4.61 -26.53
N ILE A 342 -11.31 5.73 -25.76
CA ILE A 342 -12.53 6.21 -25.10
C ILE A 342 -13.59 6.64 -26.14
N CYS A 343 -13.18 7.39 -27.19
CA CYS A 343 -14.10 7.77 -28.27
C CYS A 343 -14.66 6.54 -28.99
N LEU A 344 -13.83 5.54 -29.27
CA LEU A 344 -14.26 4.31 -29.94
C LEU A 344 -15.23 3.51 -29.07
N ALA A 345 -14.96 3.41 -27.76
CA ALA A 345 -15.88 2.76 -26.80
C ALA A 345 -17.23 3.47 -26.71
N LEU A 346 -17.25 4.82 -26.68
CA LEU A 346 -18.48 5.60 -26.65
C LEU A 346 -19.28 5.45 -27.96
N LEU A 347 -18.61 5.40 -29.11
CA LEU A 347 -19.27 5.11 -30.40
C LEU A 347 -19.88 3.71 -30.43
N PHE A 348 -19.17 2.72 -29.88
CA PHE A 348 -19.67 1.36 -29.79
C PHE A 348 -20.95 1.28 -28.94
N VAL A 349 -20.93 1.90 -27.76
CA VAL A 349 -22.11 2.00 -26.88
C VAL A 349 -23.24 2.73 -27.57
N ALA A 350 -22.98 3.84 -28.27
CA ALA A 350 -23.99 4.57 -29.04
C ALA A 350 -24.60 3.70 -30.15
N THR A 351 -23.78 2.91 -30.84
CA THR A 351 -24.28 1.98 -31.88
C THR A 351 -25.22 0.94 -31.29
N ILE A 352 -24.86 0.35 -30.13
CA ILE A 352 -25.72 -0.62 -29.44
C ILE A 352 -27.05 0.05 -29.04
N LEU A 353 -27.00 1.23 -28.41
CA LEU A 353 -28.19 1.93 -27.95
C LEU A 353 -29.09 2.32 -29.12
N THR A 354 -28.54 2.78 -30.25
CA THR A 354 -29.33 3.09 -31.46
C THR A 354 -29.93 1.84 -32.04
N THR A 355 -29.24 0.71 -32.04
CA THR A 355 -29.80 -0.58 -32.52
C THR A 355 -30.93 -1.04 -31.63
N ILE A 356 -30.80 -0.99 -30.32
CA ILE A 356 -31.88 -1.34 -29.37
C ILE A 356 -33.09 -0.43 -29.58
N TRP A 357 -32.86 0.87 -29.76
CA TRP A 357 -33.97 1.82 -30.03
C TRP A 357 -34.69 1.54 -31.34
N VAL A 358 -33.96 1.20 -32.42
CA VAL A 358 -34.54 0.81 -33.72
C VAL A 358 -35.36 -0.46 -33.60
N LEU A 359 -34.85 -1.48 -32.90
CA LEU A 359 -35.56 -2.74 -32.67
C LEU A 359 -36.81 -2.55 -31.81
N HIS A 360 -36.75 -1.68 -30.81
CA HIS A 360 -37.93 -1.33 -30.01
C HIS A 360 -39.02 -0.65 -30.83
N LYS A 361 -38.61 0.23 -31.74
CA LYS A 361 -39.53 0.96 -32.59
C LYS A 361 -40.22 0.06 -33.65
N GLU A 362 -39.58 -1.00 -34.10
CA GLU A 362 -40.10 -1.98 -35.06
C GLU A 362 -40.80 -3.16 -34.37
N ASP A 363 -41.05 -3.08 -33.03
CA ASP A 363 -41.67 -4.14 -32.18
C ASP A 363 -40.96 -5.50 -32.25
N GLN A 364 -39.73 -5.53 -32.75
CA GLN A 364 -38.92 -6.75 -32.87
C GLN A 364 -38.12 -7.07 -31.61
N LEU A 365 -38.23 -6.27 -30.57
CA LEU A 365 -37.54 -6.47 -29.31
C LEU A 365 -38.22 -7.54 -28.44
N LYS A 366 -39.54 -7.68 -28.55
CA LYS A 366 -40.36 -8.65 -27.81
C LYS A 366 -39.92 -10.11 -28.09
N PRO A 367 -39.84 -10.53 -29.38
CA PRO A 367 -39.40 -11.89 -29.68
C PRO A 367 -37.92 -12.17 -29.31
N LEU A 368 -37.12 -11.13 -29.22
CA LEU A 368 -35.68 -11.26 -28.91
C LEU A 368 -35.40 -11.48 -27.41
N ILE A 369 -36.33 -11.03 -26.55
CA ILE A 369 -36.22 -11.13 -25.08
C ILE A 369 -37.12 -12.27 -24.53
N GLY A 370 -37.89 -12.94 -25.39
CA GLY A 370 -38.80 -14.02 -24.98
C GLY A 370 -39.95 -13.54 -24.09
N LEU A 371 -40.37 -12.28 -24.24
CA LEU A 371 -41.54 -11.71 -23.58
C LEU A 371 -42.66 -11.55 -24.62
N ASP A 372 -43.63 -12.46 -24.57
CA ASP A 372 -44.93 -12.33 -25.27
C ASP A 372 -45.80 -11.25 -24.64
#